data_92db762f2ea2315fab8390bd7329a714
#
_entry.id   92db762f2ea2315fab8390bd7329a714
#
_cell.length_a   1.000
_cell.length_b   1.000
_cell.length_c   1.000
_cell.angle_alpha   90.00
_cell.angle_beta   90.00
_cell.angle_gamma   90.00
#
_symmetry.space_group_name_H-M   'P 1'
#
loop_
_entity.id
_entity.type
_entity.pdbx_description
1 polymer ?
#
loop_
_entity_poly.entity_id
_entity_poly.type
_entity_poly.pdbx_seq_one_letter_code
_entity_poly.pdbx_strand_id
1 'polypeptide(L)'
;MRRSEFLYALTATALAGASPAAVRAAVPNSRRRVLWLRRAGTAEEIMTPFCVDGRTVYEPGYRAICWLMRDLEIAPAAGYVRIDIVEVEALWEVQQTLALQGIRRPLVITSGYRSVQTNAATENAARNSMHCYAKAADMYVEGVSTGDLFDACWSRSVSGGIGYYTSHVHLDSGTRRWWVGDLAVPIFERA
;
A
#
# COMPACT_ATOMS: atom_id res chain seq x y z
N MET A 1 -25.99 25.62 13.54
CA MET A 1 -24.79 25.25 12.74
C MET A 1 -25.10 23.97 11.97
N ARG A 2 -25.24 24.07 10.65
CA ARG A 2 -25.64 22.95 9.78
C ARG A 2 -24.40 22.14 9.43
N ARG A 3 -24.40 20.83 9.74
CA ARG A 3 -23.42 19.86 9.25
C ARG A 3 -23.69 19.64 7.76
N SER A 4 -22.79 20.08 6.90
CA SER A 4 -22.82 19.73 5.48
C SER A 4 -22.31 18.30 5.31
N GLU A 5 -23.26 17.39 5.09
CA GLU A 5 -22.97 16.02 4.62
C GLU A 5 -22.47 16.12 3.19
N PHE A 6 -21.18 15.89 2.98
CA PHE A 6 -20.64 15.62 1.66
C PHE A 6 -20.95 14.19 1.27
N LEU A 7 -22.13 13.97 0.70
CA LEU A 7 -22.45 12.75 -0.03
C LEU A 7 -21.67 12.74 -1.36
N TYR A 8 -20.57 12.00 -1.41
CA TYR A 8 -20.02 11.56 -2.68
C TYR A 8 -20.85 10.37 -3.16
N ALA A 9 -21.88 10.66 -3.95
CA ALA A 9 -22.56 9.65 -4.75
C ALA A 9 -21.64 9.23 -5.91
N LEU A 10 -20.77 8.24 -5.68
CA LEU A 10 -20.11 7.49 -6.75
C LEU A 10 -21.09 6.42 -7.20
N THR A 11 -21.66 6.58 -8.40
CA THR A 11 -22.34 5.50 -9.10
C THR A 11 -21.34 4.37 -9.32
N ALA A 12 -21.53 3.26 -8.60
CA ALA A 12 -20.78 2.03 -8.79
C ALA A 12 -21.16 1.42 -10.16
N THR A 13 -20.54 1.89 -11.22
CA THR A 13 -20.51 1.18 -12.49
C THR A 13 -19.51 0.05 -12.31
N ALA A 14 -19.97 -1.19 -12.39
CA ALA A 14 -19.13 -2.37 -12.28
C ALA A 14 -18.02 -2.31 -13.34
N LEU A 15 -16.77 -2.09 -12.90
CA LEU A 15 -15.54 -2.16 -13.72
C LEU A 15 -15.04 -3.61 -13.87
N ALA A 16 -15.94 -4.60 -13.72
CA ALA A 16 -15.61 -5.98 -14.00
C ALA A 16 -15.19 -6.10 -15.48
N GLY A 17 -13.91 -6.34 -15.73
CA GLY A 17 -13.32 -6.45 -17.07
C GLY A 17 -12.66 -5.19 -17.62
N ALA A 18 -12.50 -4.11 -16.83
CA ALA A 18 -11.75 -2.94 -17.27
C ALA A 18 -10.26 -3.27 -17.45
N SER A 19 -9.68 -2.82 -18.56
CA SER A 19 -8.25 -2.96 -18.77
C SER A 19 -7.45 -2.18 -17.70
N PRO A 20 -6.21 -2.60 -17.37
CA PRO A 20 -5.35 -1.86 -16.43
C PRO A 20 -5.21 -0.39 -16.76
N ALA A 21 -5.20 -0.04 -18.04
CA ALA A 21 -5.17 1.36 -18.50
C ALA A 21 -6.46 2.13 -18.16
N ALA A 22 -7.63 1.50 -18.29
CA ALA A 22 -8.91 2.12 -17.95
C ALA A 22 -9.07 2.34 -16.44
N VAL A 23 -8.66 1.36 -15.62
CA VAL A 23 -8.63 1.49 -14.15
C VAL A 23 -7.68 2.62 -13.74
N ARG A 24 -6.50 2.68 -14.33
CA ARG A 24 -5.51 3.73 -14.09
C ARG A 24 -6.03 5.13 -14.44
N ALA A 25 -6.76 5.27 -15.54
CA ALA A 25 -7.37 6.54 -15.95
C ALA A 25 -8.55 6.95 -15.02
N ALA A 26 -9.17 5.98 -14.34
CA ALA A 26 -10.31 6.22 -13.44
C ALA A 26 -9.90 6.58 -12.00
N VAL A 27 -8.63 6.37 -11.60
CA VAL A 27 -8.15 6.78 -10.26
C VAL A 27 -8.23 8.30 -10.15
N PRO A 28 -8.98 8.86 -9.19
CA PRO A 28 -9.16 10.30 -9.08
C PRO A 28 -7.83 11.01 -8.85
N ASN A 29 -7.55 12.05 -9.63
CA ASN A 29 -6.46 12.97 -9.33
C ASN A 29 -6.89 13.93 -8.22
N SER A 30 -7.11 13.39 -7.03
CA SER A 30 -7.53 14.16 -5.86
C SER A 30 -6.40 15.07 -5.40
N ARG A 31 -6.70 16.36 -5.23
CA ARG A 31 -5.75 17.30 -4.61
C ARG A 31 -5.42 16.89 -3.17
N ARG A 32 -6.42 16.37 -2.44
CA ARG A 32 -6.23 15.85 -1.09
C ARG A 32 -6.13 14.34 -1.13
N ARG A 33 -4.97 13.79 -0.76
CA ARG A 33 -4.72 12.36 -0.70
C ARG A 33 -4.74 11.90 0.75
N VAL A 34 -5.66 10.97 1.03
CA VAL A 34 -5.86 10.38 2.35
C VAL A 34 -5.54 8.89 2.24
N LEU A 35 -4.76 8.37 3.18
CA LEU A 35 -4.39 6.96 3.24
C LEU A 35 -4.93 6.34 4.54
N TRP A 36 -5.56 5.18 4.42
CA TRP A 36 -6.10 4.40 5.52
C TRP A 36 -5.27 3.12 5.70
N LEU A 37 -4.52 3.07 6.76
CA LEU A 37 -3.62 1.97 7.09
C LEU A 37 -3.93 1.39 8.45
N ARG A 38 -3.72 0.08 8.60
CA ARG A 38 -3.67 -0.63 9.87
C ARG A 38 -2.36 -1.41 9.98
N ARG A 39 -1.76 -1.48 11.16
CA ARG A 39 -0.57 -2.28 11.39
C ARG A 39 -0.95 -3.67 11.89
N ALA A 40 -0.57 -4.73 11.18
CA ALA A 40 -0.79 -6.11 11.60
C ALA A 40 -0.11 -6.40 12.94
N GLY A 41 -0.77 -7.20 13.77
CA GLY A 41 -0.25 -7.59 15.11
C GLY A 41 -0.28 -6.48 16.15
N THR A 42 -0.84 -5.30 15.83
CA THR A 42 -0.99 -4.18 16.76
C THR A 42 -2.42 -3.62 16.73
N ALA A 43 -2.74 -2.67 17.63
CA ALA A 43 -3.98 -1.90 17.59
C ALA A 43 -3.85 -0.59 16.78
N GLU A 44 -2.72 -0.38 16.10
CA GLU A 44 -2.46 0.86 15.38
C GLU A 44 -3.23 0.90 14.06
N GLU A 45 -4.11 1.89 13.94
CA GLU A 45 -4.87 2.19 12.73
C GLU A 45 -4.93 3.71 12.54
N ILE A 46 -4.72 4.16 11.31
CA ILE A 46 -4.76 5.57 10.94
C ILE A 46 -5.54 5.77 9.65
N MET A 47 -6.30 6.85 9.58
CA MET A 47 -6.82 7.41 8.34
C MET A 47 -6.41 8.88 8.29
N THR A 48 -5.40 9.22 7.52
CA THR A 48 -4.76 10.52 7.57
C THR A 48 -4.46 11.09 6.18
N PRO A 49 -4.62 12.41 5.97
CA PRO A 49 -4.11 13.04 4.76
C PRO A 49 -2.57 13.07 4.81
N PHE A 50 -1.92 12.78 3.70
CA PHE A 50 -0.47 12.98 3.52
C PHE A 50 -0.15 14.01 2.44
N CYS A 51 -1.14 14.41 1.65
CA CYS A 51 -1.04 15.48 0.66
C CYS A 51 -2.33 16.30 0.66
N VAL A 52 -2.25 17.63 0.58
CA VAL A 52 -3.43 18.51 0.70
C VAL A 52 -3.83 19.17 -0.62
N ASP A 53 -2.90 19.33 -1.56
CA ASP A 53 -3.10 20.06 -2.83
C ASP A 53 -2.65 19.28 -4.07
N GLY A 54 -2.28 18.01 -3.91
CA GLY A 54 -1.75 17.13 -4.95
C GLY A 54 -0.25 17.28 -5.19
N ARG A 55 0.44 18.14 -4.42
CA ARG A 55 1.89 18.41 -4.56
C ARG A 55 2.61 18.49 -3.22
N THR A 56 2.00 19.15 -2.25
CA THR A 56 2.62 19.46 -0.96
C THR A 56 2.36 18.35 0.05
N VAL A 57 3.42 17.79 0.60
CA VAL A 57 3.33 16.80 1.67
C VAL A 57 2.76 17.45 2.93
N TYR A 58 1.74 16.84 3.51
CA TYR A 58 1.20 17.21 4.81
C TYR A 58 1.96 16.47 5.91
N GLU A 59 2.96 17.12 6.47
CA GLU A 59 3.92 16.53 7.41
C GLU A 59 3.28 15.76 8.60
N PRO A 60 2.24 16.26 9.28
CA PRO A 60 1.66 15.51 10.40
C PRO A 60 1.13 14.14 9.98
N GLY A 61 0.39 14.06 8.87
CA GLY A 61 -0.14 12.80 8.37
C GLY A 61 0.94 11.89 7.79
N TYR A 62 1.91 12.45 7.07
CA TYR A 62 3.04 11.70 6.55
C TYR A 62 3.88 11.07 7.70
N ARG A 63 4.12 11.81 8.79
CA ARG A 63 4.79 11.27 9.98
C ARG A 63 4.02 10.12 10.63
N ALA A 64 2.68 10.22 10.69
CA ALA A 64 1.85 9.16 11.21
C ALA A 64 1.98 7.87 10.36
N ILE A 65 2.03 8.01 9.02
CA ILE A 65 2.29 6.90 8.11
C ILE A 65 3.67 6.29 8.36
N CYS A 66 4.72 7.11 8.43
CA CYS A 66 6.08 6.64 8.71
C CYS A 66 6.17 5.91 10.06
N TRP A 67 5.46 6.41 11.09
CA TRP A 67 5.39 5.76 12.39
C TRP A 67 4.72 4.38 12.32
N LEU A 68 3.58 4.28 11.64
CA LEU A 68 2.87 3.00 11.46
C LEU A 68 3.73 1.99 10.69
N MET A 69 4.51 2.45 9.72
CA MET A 69 5.37 1.61 8.88
C MET A 69 6.80 1.40 9.46
N ARG A 70 7.06 1.80 10.70
CA ARG A 70 8.36 1.59 11.35
C ARG A 70 8.70 0.12 11.53
N ASP A 71 9.96 -0.15 11.78
CA ASP A 71 10.43 -1.46 12.22
C ASP A 71 9.94 -1.73 13.66
N LEU A 72 9.20 -2.82 13.88
CA LEU A 72 8.67 -3.18 15.21
C LEU A 72 9.66 -4.01 16.05
N GLU A 73 10.71 -4.53 15.42
CA GLU A 73 11.74 -5.34 16.10
C GLU A 73 12.79 -4.46 16.82
N ILE A 74 12.79 -3.16 16.54
CA ILE A 74 13.65 -2.19 17.23
C ILE A 74 12.85 -1.40 18.28
N ALA A 75 13.54 -0.98 19.33
CA ALA A 75 12.90 -0.25 20.42
C ALA A 75 12.18 1.02 19.91
N PRO A 76 10.95 1.33 20.39
CA PRO A 76 10.21 2.54 19.99
C PRO A 76 10.99 3.86 20.19
N ALA A 77 11.90 3.89 21.15
CA ALA A 77 12.78 5.03 21.39
C ALA A 77 13.73 5.34 20.22
N ALA A 78 13.98 4.37 19.32
CA ALA A 78 14.76 4.61 18.10
C ALA A 78 14.00 5.46 17.05
N GLY A 79 12.69 5.66 17.26
CA GLY A 79 11.85 6.46 16.38
C GLY A 79 11.43 5.72 15.11
N TYR A 80 11.36 6.46 14.00
CA TYR A 80 10.97 5.95 12.69
C TYR A 80 11.88 6.51 11.60
N VAL A 81 11.94 5.80 10.49
CA VAL A 81 12.59 6.26 9.26
C VAL A 81 11.52 6.87 8.34
N ARG A 82 11.88 7.90 7.57
CA ARG A 82 10.99 8.48 6.56
C ARG A 82 10.81 7.49 5.41
N ILE A 83 9.59 7.06 5.21
CA ILE A 83 9.20 6.19 4.08
C ILE A 83 9.29 7.01 2.79
N ASP A 84 9.78 6.42 1.71
CA ASP A 84 9.80 7.06 0.40
C ASP A 84 8.41 7.57 0.03
N ILE A 85 8.29 8.84 -0.32
CA ILE A 85 6.98 9.43 -0.67
C ILE A 85 6.36 8.76 -1.89
N VAL A 86 7.18 8.24 -2.80
CA VAL A 86 6.70 7.48 -3.97
C VAL A 86 6.03 6.17 -3.53
N GLU A 87 6.54 5.53 -2.47
CA GLU A 87 5.90 4.35 -1.88
C GLU A 87 4.56 4.70 -1.22
N VAL A 88 4.50 5.81 -0.47
CA VAL A 88 3.24 6.29 0.14
C VAL A 88 2.19 6.61 -0.94
N GLU A 89 2.61 7.21 -2.06
CA GLU A 89 1.73 7.46 -3.20
C GLU A 89 1.27 6.17 -3.88
N ALA A 90 2.17 5.18 -4.01
CA ALA A 90 1.82 3.87 -4.57
C ALA A 90 0.76 3.16 -3.72
N LEU A 91 0.89 3.15 -2.39
CA LEU A 91 -0.10 2.61 -1.47
C LEU A 91 -1.46 3.33 -1.61
N TRP A 92 -1.44 4.66 -1.75
CA TRP A 92 -2.66 5.42 -1.97
C TRP A 92 -3.33 5.05 -3.31
N GLU A 93 -2.58 4.92 -4.40
CA GLU A 93 -3.13 4.50 -5.69
C GLU A 93 -3.75 3.10 -5.65
N VAL A 94 -3.13 2.16 -4.94
CA VAL A 94 -3.70 0.83 -4.69
C VAL A 94 -5.05 0.96 -3.97
N GLN A 95 -5.10 1.76 -2.91
CA GLN A 95 -6.34 1.97 -2.15
C GLN A 95 -7.43 2.64 -3.00
N GLN A 96 -7.08 3.58 -3.88
CA GLN A 96 -8.05 4.17 -4.82
C GLN A 96 -8.54 3.14 -5.85
N THR A 97 -7.66 2.29 -6.36
CA THR A 97 -8.02 1.21 -7.29
C THR A 97 -9.04 0.25 -6.65
N LEU A 98 -8.78 -0.17 -5.41
CA LEU A 98 -9.72 -1.00 -4.65
C LEU A 98 -11.05 -0.27 -4.37
N ALA A 99 -11.01 1.03 -4.06
CA ALA A 99 -12.21 1.84 -3.84
C ALA A 99 -13.10 1.95 -5.08
N LEU A 100 -12.51 1.99 -6.30
CA LEU A 100 -13.25 1.93 -7.56
C LEU A 100 -13.96 0.58 -7.77
N GLN A 101 -13.44 -0.48 -7.16
CA GLN A 101 -14.05 -1.81 -7.13
C GLN A 101 -15.08 -1.97 -5.99
N GLY A 102 -15.37 -0.90 -5.25
CA GLY A 102 -16.29 -0.90 -4.10
C GLY A 102 -15.66 -1.36 -2.78
N ILE A 103 -14.36 -1.63 -2.77
CA ILE A 103 -13.62 -2.10 -1.58
C ILE A 103 -13.09 -0.89 -0.82
N ARG A 104 -13.67 -0.60 0.34
CA ARG A 104 -13.30 0.53 1.22
C ARG A 104 -12.85 0.00 2.57
N ARG A 105 -11.60 -0.42 2.63
CA ARG A 105 -10.96 -1.05 3.79
C ARG A 105 -9.53 -0.53 3.95
N PRO A 106 -8.93 -0.61 5.16
CA PRO A 106 -7.53 -0.27 5.35
C PRO A 106 -6.63 -1.25 4.59
N LEU A 107 -5.49 -0.77 4.09
CA LEU A 107 -4.38 -1.64 3.76
C LEU A 107 -3.74 -2.08 5.09
N VAL A 108 -3.68 -3.38 5.32
CA VAL A 108 -3.07 -3.94 6.53
C VAL A 108 -1.59 -4.19 6.26
N ILE A 109 -0.74 -3.37 6.85
CA ILE A 109 0.72 -3.44 6.70
C ILE A 109 1.29 -4.51 7.63
N THR A 110 1.84 -5.57 7.07
CA THR A 110 2.54 -6.62 7.82
C THR A 110 4.01 -6.25 8.03
N SER A 111 4.63 -5.57 7.04
CA SER A 111 6.00 -5.06 7.14
C SER A 111 6.14 -3.75 6.37
N GLY A 112 6.77 -2.75 7.00
CA GLY A 112 7.20 -1.50 6.37
C GLY A 112 8.73 -1.43 6.32
N TYR A 113 9.33 -0.38 6.90
CA TYR A 113 10.77 -0.29 7.07
C TYR A 113 11.31 -1.45 7.92
N ARG A 114 12.44 -2.02 7.50
CA ARG A 114 13.24 -2.98 8.27
C ARG A 114 14.66 -2.47 8.41
N SER A 115 15.19 -2.49 9.62
CA SER A 115 16.62 -2.29 9.84
C SER A 115 17.42 -3.42 9.16
N VAL A 116 18.71 -3.19 8.96
CA VAL A 116 19.59 -4.24 8.41
C VAL A 116 19.59 -5.47 9.31
N GLN A 117 19.53 -5.28 10.64
CA GLN A 117 19.46 -6.36 11.62
C GLN A 117 18.16 -7.16 11.49
N THR A 118 17.01 -6.48 11.45
CA THR A 118 15.71 -7.12 11.29
C THR A 118 15.64 -7.86 9.95
N ASN A 119 16.14 -7.26 8.88
CA ASN A 119 16.15 -7.91 7.57
C ASN A 119 17.04 -9.16 7.54
N ALA A 120 18.19 -9.13 8.22
CA ALA A 120 19.08 -10.27 8.32
C ALA A 120 18.48 -11.44 9.15
N ALA A 121 17.57 -11.13 10.08
CA ALA A 121 16.83 -12.10 10.87
C ALA A 121 15.54 -12.59 10.19
N THR A 122 15.09 -11.92 9.12
CA THR A 122 13.88 -12.29 8.39
C THR A 122 14.18 -13.43 7.43
N GLU A 123 13.46 -14.54 7.58
CA GLU A 123 13.61 -15.71 6.72
C GLU A 123 13.34 -15.37 5.25
N ASN A 124 14.17 -15.87 4.35
CA ASN A 124 14.10 -15.65 2.90
C ASN A 124 14.14 -14.18 2.44
N ALA A 125 14.53 -13.25 3.32
CA ALA A 125 14.67 -11.86 2.92
C ALA A 125 15.87 -11.63 2.00
N ALA A 126 15.66 -10.88 0.92
CA ALA A 126 16.75 -10.47 0.04
C ALA A 126 17.75 -9.57 0.80
N ARG A 127 19.06 -9.76 0.56
CA ARG A 127 20.12 -8.93 1.19
C ARG A 127 19.93 -7.42 0.93
N ASN A 128 19.57 -7.08 -0.31
CA ASN A 128 19.31 -5.72 -0.75
C ASN A 128 17.80 -5.44 -0.80
N SER A 129 17.10 -5.75 0.29
CA SER A 129 15.67 -5.56 0.39
C SER A 129 15.27 -4.09 0.32
N MET A 130 14.23 -3.76 -0.44
CA MET A 130 13.68 -2.39 -0.53
C MET A 130 13.09 -1.92 0.82
N HIS A 131 12.74 -2.83 1.71
CA HIS A 131 12.37 -2.51 3.10
C HIS A 131 13.50 -1.80 3.86
N CYS A 132 14.76 -2.18 3.65
CA CYS A 132 15.92 -1.54 4.29
C CYS A 132 16.15 -0.11 3.81
N TYR A 133 15.62 0.25 2.64
CA TYR A 133 15.71 1.61 2.09
C TYR A 133 14.45 2.44 2.37
N ALA A 134 13.53 1.94 3.20
CA ALA A 134 12.23 2.57 3.47
C ALA A 134 11.39 2.79 2.20
N LYS A 135 11.47 1.86 1.25
CA LYS A 135 10.88 1.93 -0.09
C LYS A 135 9.91 0.78 -0.38
N ALA A 136 9.49 0.03 0.63
CA ALA A 136 8.61 -1.11 0.44
C ALA A 136 7.60 -1.28 1.58
N ALA A 137 6.49 -1.95 1.23
CA ALA A 137 5.49 -2.43 2.15
C ALA A 137 5.04 -3.85 1.76
N ASP A 138 4.91 -4.72 2.76
CA ASP A 138 4.17 -5.97 2.65
C ASP A 138 2.77 -5.74 3.22
N MET A 139 1.73 -6.11 2.47
CA MET A 139 0.36 -5.79 2.86
C MET A 139 -0.65 -6.83 2.40
N TYR A 140 -1.79 -6.85 3.09
CA TYR A 140 -3.01 -7.50 2.65
C TYR A 140 -4.23 -6.60 2.89
N VAL A 141 -5.39 -7.00 2.39
CA VAL A 141 -6.67 -6.34 2.68
C VAL A 141 -7.67 -7.41 3.11
N GLU A 142 -8.35 -7.20 4.25
CA GLU A 142 -9.31 -8.18 4.76
C GLU A 142 -10.43 -8.44 3.76
N GLY A 143 -10.67 -9.73 3.47
CA GLY A 143 -11.71 -10.16 2.53
C GLY A 143 -11.40 -9.89 1.06
N VAL A 144 -10.16 -9.54 0.72
CA VAL A 144 -9.66 -9.42 -0.65
C VAL A 144 -8.63 -10.51 -0.88
N SER A 145 -8.73 -11.23 -1.99
CA SER A 145 -7.72 -12.22 -2.34
C SER A 145 -6.37 -11.55 -2.65
N THR A 146 -5.27 -12.27 -2.44
CA THR A 146 -3.94 -11.77 -2.82
C THR A 146 -3.82 -11.54 -4.33
N GLY A 147 -4.56 -12.29 -5.16
CA GLY A 147 -4.65 -12.09 -6.59
C GLY A 147 -5.29 -10.74 -6.96
N ASP A 148 -6.47 -10.44 -6.39
CA ASP A 148 -7.14 -9.16 -6.64
C ASP A 148 -6.32 -7.97 -6.14
N LEU A 149 -5.64 -8.13 -4.99
CA LEU A 149 -4.73 -7.10 -4.47
C LEU A 149 -3.50 -6.92 -5.37
N PHE A 150 -2.94 -8.02 -5.90
CA PHE A 150 -1.84 -7.96 -6.87
C PHE A 150 -2.27 -7.20 -8.14
N ASP A 151 -3.46 -7.49 -8.68
CA ASP A 151 -4.01 -6.79 -9.84
C ASP A 151 -4.22 -5.30 -9.57
N ALA A 152 -4.70 -4.95 -8.38
CA ALA A 152 -4.80 -3.55 -7.95
C ALA A 152 -3.42 -2.87 -7.91
N CYS A 153 -2.39 -3.55 -7.40
CA CYS A 153 -1.00 -3.06 -7.42
C CYS A 153 -0.45 -2.93 -8.84
N TRP A 154 -0.75 -3.88 -9.72
CA TRP A 154 -0.29 -3.86 -11.11
C TRP A 154 -0.91 -2.72 -11.91
N SER A 155 -2.16 -2.37 -11.62
CA SER A 155 -2.94 -1.33 -12.33
C SER A 155 -2.54 0.10 -11.97
N ARG A 156 -1.75 0.31 -10.90
CA ARG A 156 -1.35 1.65 -10.45
C ARG A 156 -0.43 2.37 -11.45
N SER A 157 -0.38 3.70 -11.36
CA SER A 157 0.42 4.54 -12.25
C SER A 157 1.90 4.58 -11.88
N VAL A 158 2.22 4.45 -10.59
CA VAL A 158 3.59 4.49 -10.07
C VAL A 158 4.35 3.23 -10.44
N SER A 159 5.60 3.36 -10.85
CA SER A 159 6.51 2.24 -11.09
C SER A 159 6.91 1.58 -9.76
N GLY A 160 7.30 0.29 -9.82
CA GLY A 160 7.83 -0.41 -8.66
C GLY A 160 7.76 -1.92 -8.78
N GLY A 161 8.37 -2.61 -7.83
CA GLY A 161 8.33 -4.05 -7.72
C GLY A 161 7.06 -4.53 -7.03
N ILE A 162 6.52 -5.67 -7.51
CA ILE A 162 5.37 -6.34 -6.92
C ILE A 162 5.69 -7.81 -6.72
N GLY A 163 5.67 -8.25 -5.47
CA GLY A 163 5.82 -9.66 -5.09
C GLY A 163 4.47 -10.26 -4.74
N TYR A 164 4.12 -11.37 -5.38
CA TYR A 164 2.95 -12.15 -5.05
C TYR A 164 3.32 -13.23 -4.03
N TYR A 165 2.65 -13.27 -2.90
CA TYR A 165 2.79 -14.28 -1.87
C TYR A 165 1.41 -14.84 -1.48
N THR A 166 1.37 -16.01 -0.85
CA THR A 166 0.11 -16.65 -0.45
C THR A 166 -0.70 -15.79 0.52
N SER A 167 -0.03 -15.07 1.42
CA SER A 167 -0.67 -14.32 2.52
C SER A 167 -0.68 -12.81 2.34
N HIS A 168 0.11 -12.27 1.42
CA HIS A 168 0.29 -10.83 1.25
C HIS A 168 0.80 -10.48 -0.14
N VAL A 169 0.81 -9.21 -0.46
CA VAL A 169 1.49 -8.64 -1.62
C VAL A 169 2.60 -7.73 -1.13
N HIS A 170 3.81 -7.92 -1.66
CA HIS A 170 4.89 -6.95 -1.53
C HIS A 170 4.73 -5.87 -2.58
N LEU A 171 4.94 -4.63 -2.18
CA LEU A 171 4.99 -3.47 -3.07
C LEU A 171 6.24 -2.66 -2.75
N ASP A 172 6.93 -2.15 -3.80
CA ASP A 172 8.05 -1.22 -3.60
C ASP A 172 8.11 -0.12 -4.67
N SER A 173 8.76 0.99 -4.35
CA SER A 173 8.95 2.15 -5.23
C SER A 173 10.18 2.07 -6.12
N GLY A 174 10.75 0.88 -6.32
CA GLY A 174 11.90 0.66 -7.20
C GLY A 174 11.53 0.54 -8.67
N THR A 175 12.37 -0.15 -9.44
CA THR A 175 12.13 -0.44 -10.86
C THR A 175 10.95 -1.39 -11.02
N ARG A 176 10.11 -1.16 -12.03
CA ARG A 176 8.95 -2.00 -12.33
C ARG A 176 9.37 -3.43 -12.65
N ARG A 177 8.93 -4.36 -11.82
CA ARG A 177 9.12 -5.80 -11.95
C ARG A 177 8.07 -6.54 -11.14
N TRP A 178 7.95 -7.83 -11.33
CA TRP A 178 7.12 -8.68 -10.48
C TRP A 178 7.77 -10.06 -10.30
N TRP A 179 7.38 -10.75 -9.24
CA TRP A 179 7.81 -12.13 -8.96
C TRP A 179 6.77 -12.85 -8.12
N VAL A 180 6.88 -14.16 -8.06
CA VAL A 180 6.11 -15.03 -7.18
C VAL A 180 7.04 -15.50 -6.05
N GLY A 181 6.61 -15.33 -4.82
CA GLY A 181 7.36 -15.81 -3.65
C GLY A 181 7.28 -17.33 -3.49
N ASP A 182 8.21 -17.91 -2.75
CA ASP A 182 8.44 -19.36 -2.65
C ASP A 182 7.26 -20.19 -2.11
N LEU A 183 6.27 -19.55 -1.49
CA LEU A 183 5.09 -20.21 -0.90
C LEU A 183 3.80 -19.93 -1.68
N ALA A 184 3.85 -19.25 -2.82
CA ALA A 184 2.67 -18.92 -3.61
C ALA A 184 2.45 -19.98 -4.70
N VAL A 185 1.22 -20.48 -4.80
CA VAL A 185 0.80 -21.28 -5.97
C VAL A 185 0.81 -20.35 -7.19
N PRO A 186 1.42 -20.73 -8.32
CA PRO A 186 1.46 -19.91 -9.51
C PRO A 186 0.07 -19.44 -9.93
N ILE A 187 -0.11 -18.14 -10.17
CA ILE A 187 -1.38 -17.53 -10.60
C ILE A 187 -1.82 -18.10 -11.96
N PHE A 188 -0.89 -18.67 -12.72
CA PHE A 188 -1.07 -19.10 -14.09
C PHE A 188 -1.75 -20.46 -14.28
N GLU A 189 -2.03 -21.21 -13.22
CA GLU A 189 -2.75 -22.50 -13.30
C GLU A 189 -4.27 -22.38 -13.22
N ARG A 190 -4.83 -21.15 -13.17
CA ARG A 190 -6.26 -20.91 -13.24
C ARG A 190 -6.65 -20.42 -14.64
N ALA A 191 -6.60 -21.32 -15.61
CA ALA A 191 -7.25 -21.15 -16.89
C ALA A 191 -8.65 -21.79 -16.85
#